data_43f072e729367af3613b312530dda356
#
_entry.id   43f072e729367af3613b312530dda356
#
_cell.length_a   1.000
_cell.length_b   1.000
_cell.length_c   1.000
_cell.angle_alpha   90.00
_cell.angle_beta   90.00
_cell.angle_gamma   90.00
#
_symmetry.space_group_name_H-M   'P 1'
#
loop_
_entity.id
_entity.type
_entity.pdbx_description
1 polymer ?
#
loop_
_entity_poly.entity_id
_entity_poly.type
_entity_poly.pdbx_seq_one_letter_code
_entity_poly.pdbx_strand_id
1 'polypeptide(L)'
;MLGAACAFAVGLPTACEVSERPPQNGLLSTHSGVDGGSPGFQATKPTELSCNLGPDGGVCACADQPLLGDPPNLYFVLDRSGSMQQDGKWRTIVTVLGSLVVALGPRANVGAAVFPDPQYNNCAPGVEVAPLRRGDAPAGTAGPTATTLLTVLGGLMANGGTPTAATLEALAPALAKLPGKTYVILATDGGPNCNASANCDVANCELNIESAGSACTPGGSINCCADSSYGSNLSCLDSDPTIAAVTAIAQSGIPVYVVGVPGSAPYAALLDELANAGGTPRSTEPLYYAVNTADVSAFTAAIFGIAATITGTCTLTLNDAPPVPDDINVFLDENVLPQVGPDGWTLDGKTVTILGQSCQAIQTGGILDVRVVAGCPTRLR
;
A
#
# COMPACT_ATOMS: atom_id res chain seq x y z
N MET A 1 -12.94 -58.90 1.55
CA MET A 1 -12.34 -60.20 1.33
C MET A 1 -10.95 -60.03 0.79
N LEU A 2 -9.97 -60.70 1.37
CA LEU A 2 -8.50 -60.69 1.14
C LEU A 2 -7.83 -59.34 1.40
N GLY A 3 -7.08 -59.05 2.42
CA GLY A 3 -6.27 -59.89 3.30
C GLY A 3 -4.85 -60.10 2.73
N ALA A 4 -3.93 -59.13 2.93
CA ALA A 4 -2.51 -59.42 2.78
C ALA A 4 -1.74 -58.74 3.91
N ALA A 5 -1.26 -59.57 4.83
CA ALA A 5 -0.33 -59.21 5.89
C ALA A 5 1.07 -59.08 5.30
N CYS A 6 1.80 -58.02 5.68
CA CYS A 6 3.25 -57.96 5.51
C CYS A 6 3.93 -58.12 6.87
N ALA A 7 4.76 -59.14 6.95
CA ALA A 7 5.55 -59.51 8.11
C ALA A 7 6.71 -58.54 8.32
N PHE A 8 7.00 -58.24 9.59
CA PHE A 8 8.20 -57.59 10.06
C PHE A 8 9.42 -58.48 9.87
N ALA A 9 10.45 -57.99 9.17
CA ALA A 9 11.79 -58.54 9.23
C ALA A 9 12.73 -57.42 9.73
N VAL A 10 13.33 -57.70 10.87
CA VAL A 10 14.38 -56.91 11.52
C VAL A 10 15.68 -57.08 10.73
N GLY A 11 16.24 -56.02 10.20
CA GLY A 11 17.55 -55.99 9.53
C GLY A 11 18.25 -54.68 9.75
N LEU A 12 19.47 -54.73 10.21
CA LEU A 12 20.41 -53.68 10.60
C LEU A 12 20.67 -52.62 9.50
N PRO A 13 21.12 -51.41 9.88
CA PRO A 13 21.26 -50.28 8.95
C PRO A 13 22.51 -50.44 8.08
N THR A 14 22.31 -50.48 6.78
CA THR A 14 23.37 -50.24 5.81
C THR A 14 23.50 -48.75 5.59
N ALA A 15 24.72 -48.28 5.79
CA ALA A 15 25.13 -46.90 5.55
C ALA A 15 24.73 -46.46 4.14
N CYS A 16 24.06 -45.28 4.03
CA CYS A 16 23.96 -44.57 2.78
C CYS A 16 25.36 -44.07 2.39
N GLU A 17 25.92 -44.66 1.37
CA GLU A 17 27.08 -44.13 0.67
C GLU A 17 26.70 -42.78 0.10
N VAL A 18 27.31 -41.72 0.65
CA VAL A 18 27.29 -40.39 0.04
C VAL A 18 28.16 -40.47 -1.20
N SER A 19 27.53 -40.57 -2.37
CA SER A 19 28.22 -40.40 -3.65
C SER A 19 28.75 -38.98 -3.71
N GLU A 20 30.06 -38.82 -3.47
CA GLU A 20 30.77 -37.59 -3.76
C GLU A 20 30.68 -37.31 -5.27
N ARG A 21 29.85 -36.33 -5.62
CA ARG A 21 29.82 -35.77 -6.95
C ARG A 21 31.13 -35.00 -7.15
N PRO A 22 31.94 -35.25 -8.20
CA PRO A 22 33.16 -34.51 -8.43
C PRO A 22 32.85 -33.02 -8.58
N PRO A 23 33.77 -32.11 -8.20
CA PRO A 23 33.58 -30.69 -8.33
C PRO A 23 33.34 -30.37 -9.80
N GLN A 24 32.15 -29.94 -10.13
CA GLN A 24 31.89 -29.35 -11.42
C GLN A 24 32.59 -27.99 -11.41
N ASN A 25 33.66 -27.87 -12.16
CA ASN A 25 34.24 -26.60 -12.53
C ASN A 25 33.14 -25.75 -13.11
N GLY A 26 32.77 -24.69 -12.39
CA GLY A 26 31.72 -23.76 -12.78
C GLY A 26 32.09 -23.11 -14.11
N LEU A 27 31.51 -23.59 -15.17
CA LEU A 27 31.33 -22.80 -16.36
C LEU A 27 30.37 -21.69 -15.98
N LEU A 28 30.89 -20.48 -15.98
CA LEU A 28 30.09 -19.26 -16.01
C LEU A 28 29.00 -19.43 -17.08
N SER A 29 27.79 -19.66 -16.65
CA SER A 29 26.62 -19.59 -17.52
C SER A 29 26.45 -18.12 -17.88
N THR A 30 26.94 -17.76 -19.07
CA THR A 30 26.51 -16.53 -19.72
C THR A 30 25.03 -16.70 -19.96
N HIS A 31 24.20 -16.06 -19.15
CA HIS A 31 22.77 -15.95 -19.38
C HIS A 31 22.56 -15.04 -20.60
N SER A 32 22.71 -15.63 -21.79
CA SER A 32 22.09 -15.16 -23.02
C SER A 32 20.78 -15.92 -23.16
N GLY A 33 19.87 -15.73 -22.26
CA GLY A 33 18.50 -16.22 -22.31
C GLY A 33 17.61 -15.00 -22.37
N VAL A 34 17.15 -14.66 -23.56
CA VAL A 34 16.01 -13.77 -23.74
C VAL A 34 14.77 -14.58 -23.38
N ASP A 35 14.58 -14.83 -22.11
CA ASP A 35 13.31 -15.26 -21.59
C ASP A 35 12.52 -13.99 -21.26
N GLY A 36 11.44 -13.75 -22.01
CA GLY A 36 10.53 -12.63 -21.86
C GLY A 36 9.72 -12.65 -20.55
N GLY A 37 10.41 -12.84 -19.42
CA GLY A 37 9.89 -12.59 -18.09
C GLY A 37 10.13 -11.14 -17.75
N SER A 38 9.07 -10.39 -17.44
CA SER A 38 9.18 -9.06 -16.85
C SER A 38 10.19 -9.13 -15.70
N PRO A 39 11.18 -8.22 -15.64
CA PRO A 39 12.12 -8.19 -14.53
C PRO A 39 11.33 -7.88 -13.26
N GLY A 40 11.05 -8.91 -12.50
CA GLY A 40 10.44 -8.75 -11.19
C GLY A 40 11.43 -8.10 -10.26
N PHE A 41 10.95 -7.24 -9.39
CA PHE A 41 11.67 -6.82 -8.21
C PHE A 41 12.02 -8.10 -7.43
N GLN A 42 13.25 -8.55 -7.58
CA GLN A 42 13.75 -9.63 -6.76
C GLN A 42 14.05 -9.00 -5.40
N ALA A 43 13.21 -9.30 -4.43
CA ALA A 43 13.67 -9.25 -3.05
C ALA A 43 14.85 -10.22 -3.00
N THR A 44 16.06 -9.70 -3.20
CA THR A 44 17.26 -10.50 -3.19
C THR A 44 17.30 -11.25 -1.87
N LYS A 45 17.18 -12.57 -1.96
CA LYS A 45 17.72 -13.38 -0.87
C LYS A 45 19.16 -12.92 -0.66
N PRO A 46 19.62 -12.73 0.59
CA PRO A 46 20.99 -12.31 0.86
C PRO A 46 22.10 -13.21 0.29
N THR A 47 21.75 -14.20 -0.52
CA THR A 47 22.62 -15.22 -1.09
C THR A 47 22.74 -15.20 -2.61
N GLU A 48 22.04 -14.34 -3.33
CA GLU A 48 22.25 -14.16 -4.76
C GLU A 48 23.12 -12.91 -5.01
N LEU A 49 24.38 -13.14 -5.30
CA LEU A 49 25.36 -12.12 -5.65
C LEU A 49 24.96 -11.42 -6.95
N SER A 50 24.45 -10.19 -6.88
CA SER A 50 24.38 -9.34 -8.05
C SER A 50 25.79 -8.78 -8.30
N CYS A 51 26.44 -9.28 -9.33
CA CYS A 51 27.77 -8.87 -9.68
C CYS A 51 27.73 -7.65 -10.60
N ASN A 52 28.45 -6.62 -10.22
CA ASN A 52 28.62 -5.42 -11.03
C ASN A 52 29.51 -5.74 -12.24
N LEU A 53 29.17 -5.25 -13.43
CA LEU A 53 30.03 -5.39 -14.60
C LEU A 53 31.00 -4.22 -14.69
N GLY A 54 32.28 -4.50 -14.82
CA GLY A 54 33.32 -3.51 -15.07
C GLY A 54 33.14 -2.80 -16.43
N PRO A 55 33.92 -1.75 -16.68
CA PRO A 55 33.84 -0.98 -17.93
C PRO A 55 34.13 -1.80 -19.18
N ASP A 56 34.85 -2.90 -19.03
CA ASP A 56 35.24 -3.86 -20.07
C ASP A 56 34.27 -5.05 -20.19
N GLY A 57 33.16 -5.03 -19.42
CA GLY A 57 32.20 -6.13 -19.35
C GLY A 57 32.66 -7.28 -18.42
N GLY A 58 33.82 -7.16 -17.80
CA GLY A 58 34.29 -8.10 -16.78
C GLY A 58 33.52 -7.95 -15.47
N VAL A 59 33.43 -9.02 -14.69
CA VAL A 59 32.79 -8.99 -13.35
C VAL A 59 33.76 -8.37 -12.36
N CYS A 60 33.38 -7.24 -11.75
CA CYS A 60 34.08 -6.67 -10.62
C CYS A 60 33.68 -7.40 -9.31
N ALA A 61 34.08 -6.90 -8.16
CA ALA A 61 33.69 -7.50 -6.90
C ALA A 61 32.17 -7.62 -6.77
N CYS A 62 31.72 -8.77 -6.33
CA CYS A 62 30.32 -8.99 -5.97
C CYS A 62 30.16 -8.64 -4.49
N ALA A 63 29.67 -7.45 -4.19
CA ALA A 63 29.26 -7.09 -2.85
C ALA A 63 27.76 -6.85 -2.87
N ASP A 64 27.01 -7.87 -2.48
CA ASP A 64 25.58 -7.76 -2.33
C ASP A 64 25.27 -7.17 -0.96
N GLN A 65 25.16 -5.87 -0.91
CA GLN A 65 24.50 -5.21 0.21
C GLN A 65 23.21 -4.61 -0.32
N PRO A 66 22.06 -5.10 0.11
CA PRO A 66 20.80 -4.41 -0.16
C PRO A 66 20.88 -3.06 0.54
N LEU A 67 21.32 -2.05 -0.20
CA LEU A 67 21.50 -0.69 0.33
C LEU A 67 20.16 0.06 0.44
N LEU A 68 19.10 -0.52 -0.11
CA LEU A 68 17.76 0.08 -0.05
C LEU A 68 17.08 -0.27 1.26
N GLY A 69 16.50 0.75 1.88
CA GLY A 69 15.67 0.59 3.07
C GLY A 69 14.44 -0.29 2.79
N ASP A 70 13.76 -0.69 3.87
CA ASP A 70 12.52 -1.44 3.76
C ASP A 70 11.48 -0.68 2.93
N PRO A 71 10.68 -1.38 2.09
CA PRO A 71 9.64 -0.74 1.32
C PRO A 71 8.60 -0.09 2.25
N PRO A 72 7.98 1.02 1.80
CA PRO A 72 6.98 1.70 2.59
C PRO A 72 5.77 0.82 2.86
N ASN A 73 5.11 1.07 3.98
CA ASN A 73 3.86 0.43 4.34
C ASN A 73 2.68 1.26 3.80
N LEU A 74 1.87 0.66 2.96
CA LEU A 74 0.58 1.19 2.52
C LEU A 74 -0.51 0.50 3.33
N TYR A 75 -1.10 1.22 4.28
CA TYR A 75 -2.13 0.69 5.14
C TYR A 75 -3.48 1.29 4.77
N PHE A 76 -4.36 0.47 4.20
CA PHE A 76 -5.67 0.88 3.74
C PHE A 76 -6.68 0.82 4.89
N VAL A 77 -7.41 1.91 5.10
CA VAL A 77 -8.55 1.99 6.03
C VAL A 77 -9.79 2.27 5.18
N LEU A 78 -10.61 1.25 5.01
CA LEU A 78 -11.65 1.20 4.00
C LEU A 78 -13.04 1.25 4.62
N ASP A 79 -13.81 2.22 4.16
CA ASP A 79 -15.22 2.30 4.45
C ASP A 79 -15.99 1.15 3.77
N ARG A 80 -16.72 0.39 4.56
CA ARG A 80 -17.69 -0.60 4.11
C ARG A 80 -19.09 -0.35 4.69
N SER A 81 -19.42 0.91 5.00
CA SER A 81 -20.76 1.33 5.43
C SER A 81 -21.84 0.98 4.42
N GLY A 82 -23.10 1.16 4.80
CA GLY A 82 -24.24 0.79 3.95
C GLY A 82 -24.27 1.51 2.61
N SER A 83 -23.84 2.78 2.57
CA SER A 83 -23.75 3.60 1.35
C SER A 83 -22.78 3.04 0.32
N MET A 84 -21.74 2.31 0.75
CA MET A 84 -20.74 1.67 -0.11
C MET A 84 -21.33 0.47 -0.91
N GLN A 85 -22.53 0.00 -0.57
CA GLN A 85 -23.22 -1.02 -1.36
C GLN A 85 -23.77 -0.47 -2.67
N GLN A 86 -24.11 0.83 -2.68
CA GLN A 86 -24.71 1.49 -3.83
C GLN A 86 -23.74 1.53 -5.01
N ASP A 87 -24.26 1.38 -6.23
CA ASP A 87 -23.51 1.47 -7.49
C ASP A 87 -22.24 0.61 -7.57
N GLY A 88 -22.14 -0.40 -6.70
CA GLY A 88 -21.00 -1.32 -6.69
C GLY A 88 -19.69 -0.72 -6.17
N LYS A 89 -19.75 0.39 -5.44
CA LYS A 89 -18.55 1.11 -4.91
C LYS A 89 -17.59 0.18 -4.17
N TRP A 90 -18.10 -0.63 -3.25
CA TRP A 90 -17.27 -1.59 -2.51
C TRP A 90 -16.50 -2.53 -3.44
N ARG A 91 -17.19 -3.11 -4.44
CA ARG A 91 -16.56 -4.00 -5.41
C ARG A 91 -15.50 -3.28 -6.24
N THR A 92 -15.76 -2.05 -6.63
CA THR A 92 -14.78 -1.21 -7.36
C THR A 92 -13.52 -0.99 -6.54
N ILE A 93 -13.64 -0.62 -5.27
CA ILE A 93 -12.50 -0.45 -4.36
C ILE A 93 -11.68 -1.74 -4.27
N VAL A 94 -12.32 -2.88 -4.00
CA VAL A 94 -11.64 -4.17 -3.89
C VAL A 94 -10.89 -4.53 -5.18
N THR A 95 -11.51 -4.30 -6.33
CA THR A 95 -10.89 -4.57 -7.64
C THR A 95 -9.66 -3.70 -7.87
N VAL A 96 -9.77 -2.39 -7.60
CA VAL A 96 -8.65 -1.45 -7.80
C VAL A 96 -7.50 -1.73 -6.85
N LEU A 97 -7.80 -2.01 -5.58
CA LEU A 97 -6.77 -2.39 -4.61
C LEU A 97 -6.05 -3.68 -5.01
N GLY A 98 -6.78 -4.67 -5.50
CA GLY A 98 -6.16 -5.89 -6.01
C GLY A 98 -5.20 -5.62 -7.16
N SER A 99 -5.62 -4.79 -8.11
CA SER A 99 -4.79 -4.38 -9.24
C SER A 99 -3.55 -3.60 -8.79
N LEU A 100 -3.72 -2.71 -7.80
CA LEU A 100 -2.61 -1.94 -7.23
C LEU A 100 -1.58 -2.86 -6.55
N VAL A 101 -2.04 -3.77 -5.68
CA VAL A 101 -1.15 -4.67 -4.93
C VAL A 101 -0.35 -5.56 -5.87
N VAL A 102 -0.98 -6.05 -6.92
CA VAL A 102 -0.31 -6.82 -7.98
C VAL A 102 0.71 -5.95 -8.72
N ALA A 103 0.33 -4.73 -9.11
CA ALA A 103 1.23 -3.83 -9.85
C ALA A 103 2.43 -3.36 -9.03
N LEU A 104 2.23 -3.07 -7.74
CA LEU A 104 3.31 -2.66 -6.84
C LEU A 104 4.27 -3.81 -6.54
N GLY A 105 3.72 -5.02 -6.41
CA GLY A 105 4.55 -6.16 -6.01
C GLY A 105 5.37 -5.85 -4.75
N PRO A 106 6.65 -6.28 -4.69
CA PRO A 106 7.48 -6.12 -3.50
C PRO A 106 7.95 -4.69 -3.19
N ARG A 107 7.53 -3.68 -3.99
CA ARG A 107 7.88 -2.26 -3.76
C ARG A 107 7.13 -1.63 -2.58
N ALA A 108 6.11 -2.29 -2.05
CA ALA A 108 5.39 -1.85 -0.86
C ALA A 108 5.03 -3.03 0.02
N ASN A 109 4.92 -2.78 1.32
CA ASN A 109 4.17 -3.63 2.23
C ASN A 109 2.71 -3.17 2.20
N VAL A 110 1.77 -4.10 2.28
CA VAL A 110 0.34 -3.80 2.18
C VAL A 110 -0.41 -4.42 3.35
N GLY A 111 -1.25 -3.63 3.98
CA GLY A 111 -2.18 -4.06 5.02
C GLY A 111 -3.52 -3.37 4.89
N ALA A 112 -4.59 -3.90 5.48
CA ALA A 112 -5.91 -3.30 5.42
C ALA A 112 -6.73 -3.51 6.67
N ALA A 113 -7.44 -2.44 7.06
CA ALA A 113 -8.55 -2.46 7.99
C ALA A 113 -9.83 -2.03 7.28
N VAL A 114 -10.96 -2.44 7.80
CA VAL A 114 -12.29 -2.04 7.29
C VAL A 114 -13.15 -1.51 8.43
N PHE A 115 -14.06 -0.61 8.13
CA PHE A 115 -15.06 -0.16 9.09
C PHE A 115 -16.45 -0.03 8.44
N PRO A 116 -17.52 -0.27 9.24
CA PRO A 116 -17.53 -0.84 10.59
C PRO A 116 -17.01 -2.28 10.63
N ASP A 117 -16.80 -2.81 11.85
CA ASP A 117 -16.37 -4.21 12.04
C ASP A 117 -17.33 -5.17 11.32
N PRO A 118 -16.84 -6.05 10.44
CA PRO A 118 -17.68 -7.01 9.71
C PRO A 118 -18.47 -7.95 10.60
N GLN A 119 -17.98 -8.21 11.79
CA GLN A 119 -18.60 -9.14 12.73
C GLN A 119 -19.83 -8.56 13.39
N TYR A 120 -19.85 -7.25 13.64
CA TYR A 120 -20.93 -6.59 14.40
C TYR A 120 -21.85 -5.72 13.52
N ASN A 121 -21.42 -5.30 12.35
CA ASN A 121 -22.18 -4.65 11.29
C ASN A 121 -22.97 -3.36 11.63
N ASN A 122 -22.71 -2.65 12.69
CA ASN A 122 -23.41 -1.41 13.00
C ASN A 122 -22.43 -0.24 13.10
N CYS A 123 -22.26 0.25 14.32
CA CYS A 123 -21.35 1.33 14.67
C CYS A 123 -20.12 0.85 15.43
N ALA A 124 -19.77 -0.43 15.31
CA ALA A 124 -18.56 -0.95 15.95
C ALA A 124 -17.32 -0.38 15.24
N PRO A 125 -16.31 0.04 16.02
CA PRO A 125 -15.02 0.45 15.44
C PRO A 125 -14.48 -0.61 14.48
N GLY A 126 -13.86 -0.16 13.41
CA GLY A 126 -13.28 -1.05 12.41
C GLY A 126 -12.13 -1.90 12.95
N VAL A 127 -11.77 -2.91 12.21
CA VAL A 127 -10.74 -3.89 12.57
C VAL A 127 -9.79 -4.15 11.41
N GLU A 128 -8.56 -4.52 11.73
CA GLU A 128 -7.63 -5.07 10.74
C GLU A 128 -8.18 -6.38 10.19
N VAL A 129 -8.25 -6.48 8.87
CA VAL A 129 -8.70 -7.69 8.16
C VAL A 129 -7.58 -8.33 7.35
N ALA A 130 -6.56 -7.58 7.02
CA ALA A 130 -5.34 -8.07 6.37
C ALA A 130 -4.12 -7.44 7.06
N PRO A 131 -3.36 -8.22 7.82
CA PRO A 131 -2.15 -7.71 8.46
C PRO A 131 -1.11 -7.31 7.42
N LEU A 132 -0.25 -6.34 7.80
CA LEU A 132 0.79 -5.83 6.92
C LEU A 132 1.69 -6.96 6.43
N ARG A 133 1.82 -7.07 5.11
CA ARG A 133 2.69 -8.05 4.44
C ARG A 133 3.38 -7.41 3.25
N ARG A 134 4.59 -7.89 2.94
CA ARG A 134 5.27 -7.49 1.70
C ARG A 134 4.45 -7.93 0.49
N GLY A 135 4.37 -7.06 -0.50
CA GLY A 135 3.75 -7.39 -1.77
C GLY A 135 4.51 -8.50 -2.50
N ASP A 136 3.83 -9.16 -3.42
CA ASP A 136 4.33 -10.37 -4.08
C ASP A 136 5.38 -10.05 -5.15
N ALA A 137 6.37 -10.93 -5.29
CA ALA A 137 7.37 -10.89 -6.36
C ALA A 137 7.05 -11.97 -7.42
N PRO A 138 7.27 -11.69 -8.71
CA PRO A 138 7.62 -10.39 -9.28
C PRO A 138 6.42 -9.42 -9.33
N ALA A 139 6.69 -8.12 -9.44
CA ALA A 139 5.63 -7.14 -9.66
C ALA A 139 4.82 -7.48 -10.91
N GLY A 140 3.51 -7.18 -10.89
CA GLY A 140 2.60 -7.57 -11.98
C GLY A 140 2.05 -9.00 -11.90
N THR A 141 2.48 -9.79 -10.91
CA THR A 141 1.99 -11.15 -10.70
C THR A 141 1.22 -11.25 -9.38
N ALA A 142 0.03 -11.84 -9.42
CA ALA A 142 -0.73 -12.11 -8.20
C ALA A 142 -0.11 -13.30 -7.45
N GLY A 143 0.35 -13.05 -6.25
CA GLY A 143 0.89 -14.05 -5.33
C GLY A 143 0.06 -14.18 -4.05
N PRO A 144 0.63 -14.77 -2.99
CA PRO A 144 -0.08 -15.02 -1.74
C PRO A 144 -0.64 -13.78 -1.05
N THR A 145 0.08 -12.65 -1.08
CA THR A 145 -0.34 -11.39 -0.43
C THR A 145 -1.57 -10.80 -1.14
N ALA A 146 -1.49 -10.63 -2.46
CA ALA A 146 -2.60 -10.12 -3.26
C ALA A 146 -3.82 -11.05 -3.19
N THR A 147 -3.60 -12.38 -3.29
CA THR A 147 -4.68 -13.37 -3.22
C THR A 147 -5.37 -13.34 -1.85
N THR A 148 -4.61 -13.28 -0.75
CA THR A 148 -5.17 -13.20 0.60
C THR A 148 -6.00 -11.94 0.78
N LEU A 149 -5.46 -10.77 0.41
CA LEU A 149 -6.15 -9.49 0.51
C LEU A 149 -7.47 -9.51 -0.28
N LEU A 150 -7.42 -9.93 -1.54
CA LEU A 150 -8.60 -10.00 -2.41
C LEU A 150 -9.65 -10.99 -1.89
N THR A 151 -9.23 -12.13 -1.37
CA THR A 151 -10.15 -13.13 -0.81
C THR A 151 -10.87 -12.57 0.41
N VAL A 152 -10.13 -11.93 1.32
CA VAL A 152 -10.72 -11.36 2.54
C VAL A 152 -11.66 -10.21 2.18
N LEU A 153 -11.19 -9.20 1.44
CA LEU A 153 -12.03 -8.04 1.09
C LEU A 153 -13.21 -8.40 0.19
N GLY A 154 -13.00 -9.32 -0.77
CA GLY A 154 -14.06 -9.79 -1.67
C GLY A 154 -15.14 -10.63 -0.98
N GLY A 155 -14.83 -11.22 0.17
CA GLY A 155 -15.79 -11.93 1.01
C GLY A 155 -16.62 -11.02 1.92
N LEU A 156 -16.28 -9.72 2.03
CA LEU A 156 -17.00 -8.77 2.87
C LEU A 156 -18.13 -8.09 2.09
N MET A 157 -19.18 -7.75 2.82
CA MET A 157 -20.32 -6.98 2.29
C MET A 157 -20.36 -5.61 2.94
N ALA A 158 -20.63 -4.58 2.16
CA ALA A 158 -20.85 -3.23 2.67
C ALA A 158 -22.16 -3.19 3.49
N ASN A 159 -22.08 -2.72 4.73
CA ASN A 159 -23.23 -2.61 5.65
C ASN A 159 -22.84 -1.85 6.93
N GLY A 160 -23.81 -1.19 7.55
CA GLY A 160 -23.64 -0.49 8.84
C GLY A 160 -23.40 1.01 8.68
N GLY A 161 -23.02 1.68 9.75
CA GLY A 161 -22.67 3.10 9.78
C GLY A 161 -21.19 3.35 9.47
N THR A 162 -20.74 4.58 9.73
CA THR A 162 -19.41 5.09 9.33
C THR A 162 -18.58 5.52 10.56
N PRO A 163 -18.19 4.60 11.47
CA PRO A 163 -17.45 4.92 12.70
C PRO A 163 -15.98 5.26 12.45
N THR A 164 -15.70 6.27 11.63
CA THR A 164 -14.36 6.61 11.17
C THR A 164 -13.45 7.02 12.33
N ALA A 165 -13.91 7.93 13.19
CA ALA A 165 -13.12 8.42 14.33
C ALA A 165 -12.72 7.26 15.25
N ALA A 166 -13.71 6.49 15.73
CA ALA A 166 -13.48 5.37 16.64
C ALA A 166 -12.56 4.28 16.01
N THR A 167 -12.65 4.09 14.69
CA THR A 167 -11.79 3.16 13.96
C THR A 167 -10.34 3.63 13.95
N LEU A 168 -10.10 4.89 13.57
CA LEU A 168 -8.76 5.46 13.53
C LEU A 168 -8.11 5.48 14.93
N GLU A 169 -8.87 5.83 15.96
CA GLU A 169 -8.42 5.77 17.35
C GLU A 169 -8.03 4.35 17.77
N ALA A 170 -8.85 3.34 17.42
CA ALA A 170 -8.57 1.95 17.73
C ALA A 170 -7.32 1.40 16.98
N LEU A 171 -7.08 1.85 15.75
CA LEU A 171 -5.95 1.42 14.93
C LEU A 171 -4.63 2.14 15.27
N ALA A 172 -4.68 3.39 15.73
CA ALA A 172 -3.52 4.24 15.95
C ALA A 172 -2.39 3.56 16.78
N PRO A 173 -2.67 2.86 17.90
CA PRO A 173 -1.62 2.21 18.68
C PRO A 173 -0.91 1.05 17.95
N ALA A 174 -1.60 0.38 17.03
CA ALA A 174 -1.03 -0.69 16.21
C ALA A 174 -0.22 -0.11 15.06
N LEU A 175 -0.75 0.91 14.38
CA LEU A 175 -0.08 1.62 13.31
C LEU A 175 1.26 2.21 13.75
N ALA A 176 1.31 2.84 14.93
CA ALA A 176 2.52 3.43 15.49
C ALA A 176 3.63 2.40 15.82
N LYS A 177 3.30 1.12 15.88
CA LYS A 177 4.27 0.03 16.13
C LYS A 177 4.75 -0.67 14.86
N LEU A 178 4.19 -0.33 13.70
CA LEU A 178 4.61 -0.92 12.44
C LEU A 178 6.06 -0.53 12.14
N PRO A 179 6.90 -1.48 11.72
CA PRO A 179 8.26 -1.18 11.33
C PRO A 179 8.29 -0.39 10.02
N GLY A 180 9.28 0.47 9.85
CA GLY A 180 9.45 1.24 8.62
C GLY A 180 8.49 2.43 8.48
N LYS A 181 8.47 3.02 7.30
CA LYS A 181 7.67 4.21 7.02
C LYS A 181 6.24 3.82 6.61
N THR A 182 5.28 4.22 7.42
CA THR A 182 3.87 3.89 7.22
C THR A 182 3.09 5.08 6.67
N TYR A 183 2.17 4.79 5.75
CA TYR A 183 1.17 5.72 5.20
C TYR A 183 -0.20 5.09 5.30
N VAL A 184 -1.17 5.85 5.79
CA VAL A 184 -2.57 5.44 5.82
C VAL A 184 -3.29 5.98 4.59
N ILE A 185 -4.12 5.17 3.97
CA ILE A 185 -5.01 5.56 2.87
C ILE A 185 -6.44 5.30 3.32
N LEU A 186 -7.11 6.38 3.73
CA LEU A 186 -8.51 6.37 4.16
C LEU A 186 -9.41 6.56 2.94
N ALA A 187 -10.27 5.59 2.64
CA ALA A 187 -11.24 5.68 1.55
C ALA A 187 -12.67 5.58 2.09
N THR A 188 -13.50 6.59 1.82
CA THR A 188 -14.89 6.70 2.30
C THR A 188 -15.78 7.40 1.28
N ASP A 189 -17.10 7.09 1.28
CA ASP A 189 -18.10 7.76 0.45
C ASP A 189 -19.04 8.65 1.26
N GLY A 190 -18.99 8.55 2.60
CA GLY A 190 -19.94 9.20 3.48
C GLY A 190 -19.33 10.10 4.53
N GLY A 191 -20.20 10.72 5.29
CA GLY A 191 -19.83 11.44 6.49
C GLY A 191 -19.54 10.49 7.66
N PRO A 192 -18.49 10.74 8.46
CA PRO A 192 -18.28 10.00 9.66
C PRO A 192 -19.46 10.17 10.60
N ASN A 193 -19.89 9.08 11.23
CA ASN A 193 -21.02 9.07 12.16
C ASN A 193 -20.78 8.04 13.27
N CYS A 194 -21.84 7.56 13.91
CA CYS A 194 -21.76 6.51 14.94
C CYS A 194 -21.28 6.97 16.33
N ASN A 195 -21.15 8.24 16.57
CA ASN A 195 -20.83 8.76 17.90
C ASN A 195 -22.10 8.89 18.75
N ALA A 196 -22.26 8.01 19.75
CA ALA A 196 -23.42 8.02 20.65
C ALA A 196 -23.53 9.30 21.52
N SER A 197 -22.45 10.05 21.64
CA SER A 197 -22.41 11.33 22.38
C SER A 197 -22.62 12.55 21.47
N ALA A 198 -22.73 12.35 20.15
CA ALA A 198 -22.94 13.44 19.22
C ALA A 198 -24.32 14.09 19.41
N ASN A 199 -24.36 15.39 19.16
CA ASN A 199 -25.60 16.16 19.07
C ASN A 199 -25.41 17.18 17.97
N CYS A 200 -26.30 17.16 17.00
CA CYS A 200 -26.18 17.98 15.80
C CYS A 200 -27.48 18.68 15.44
N ASP A 201 -27.34 19.72 14.64
CA ASP A 201 -28.46 20.40 13.97
C ASP A 201 -28.80 19.72 12.61
N VAL A 202 -29.74 20.30 11.89
CA VAL A 202 -30.17 19.83 10.56
C VAL A 202 -29.01 19.78 9.57
N ALA A 203 -28.08 20.74 9.66
CA ALA A 203 -26.97 20.85 8.70
C ALA A 203 -25.89 19.77 8.90
N ASN A 204 -25.80 19.25 10.11
CA ASN A 204 -24.81 18.22 10.51
C ASN A 204 -25.48 16.85 10.75
N CYS A 205 -26.72 16.69 10.36
CA CYS A 205 -27.44 15.41 10.39
C CYS A 205 -27.32 14.73 9.03
N GLU A 206 -26.64 13.57 8.98
CA GLU A 206 -26.45 12.78 7.76
C GLU A 206 -27.76 12.45 7.05
N LEU A 207 -28.79 12.04 7.81
CA LEU A 207 -30.11 11.76 7.23
C LEU A 207 -30.72 12.95 6.49
N ASN A 208 -30.46 14.17 6.98
CA ASN A 208 -30.89 15.40 6.30
C ASN A 208 -30.00 15.70 5.08
N ILE A 209 -28.69 15.58 5.23
CA ILE A 209 -27.72 15.83 4.16
C ILE A 209 -28.00 14.90 2.96
N GLU A 210 -28.26 13.63 3.22
CA GLU A 210 -28.53 12.60 2.21
C GLU A 210 -29.98 12.53 1.75
N SER A 211 -30.85 13.38 2.29
CA SER A 211 -32.28 13.37 1.96
C SER A 211 -32.93 12.00 2.18
N ALA A 212 -32.72 11.42 3.36
CA ALA A 212 -33.22 10.10 3.74
C ALA A 212 -34.74 10.09 3.89
N GLY A 213 -35.45 10.09 2.77
CA GLY A 213 -36.89 10.22 2.69
C GLY A 213 -37.38 11.67 2.58
N SER A 214 -38.68 11.85 2.37
CA SER A 214 -39.29 13.16 2.06
C SER A 214 -39.28 14.15 3.22
N ALA A 215 -39.11 13.68 4.45
CA ALA A 215 -39.09 14.52 5.65
C ALA A 215 -37.71 15.04 6.01
N CYS A 216 -36.68 14.27 5.66
CA CYS A 216 -35.28 14.59 5.99
C CYS A 216 -34.63 15.24 4.76
N THR A 217 -34.54 16.56 4.76
CA THR A 217 -33.94 17.31 3.63
C THR A 217 -32.93 18.34 4.13
N PRO A 218 -31.91 18.69 3.34
CA PRO A 218 -30.97 19.73 3.68
C PRO A 218 -31.68 21.07 3.96
N GLY A 219 -31.38 21.68 5.09
CA GLY A 219 -32.06 22.93 5.50
C GLY A 219 -33.55 22.80 5.84
N GLY A 220 -34.07 21.57 5.94
CA GLY A 220 -35.46 21.30 6.32
C GLY A 220 -35.77 21.74 7.75
N SER A 221 -37.07 21.71 8.10
CA SER A 221 -37.57 22.09 9.43
C SER A 221 -37.43 20.98 10.48
N ILE A 222 -37.13 19.75 10.04
CA ILE A 222 -37.06 18.58 10.89
C ILE A 222 -35.58 18.17 10.99
N ASN A 223 -35.06 18.08 12.25
CA ASN A 223 -33.79 17.44 12.49
C ASN A 223 -33.99 15.93 12.67
N CYS A 224 -33.74 15.16 11.63
CA CYS A 224 -33.99 13.73 11.64
C CYS A 224 -33.05 12.95 12.57
N CYS A 225 -31.94 13.53 12.99
CA CYS A 225 -31.04 12.92 13.97
C CYS A 225 -31.54 13.12 15.42
N ALA A 226 -32.33 14.14 15.68
CA ALA A 226 -32.94 14.39 16.97
C ALA A 226 -34.33 13.77 17.12
N ASP A 227 -34.99 13.44 16.01
CA ASP A 227 -36.33 12.83 16.01
C ASP A 227 -36.22 11.31 15.88
N SER A 228 -36.58 10.63 16.97
CA SER A 228 -36.54 9.17 17.04
C SER A 228 -37.44 8.42 16.05
N SER A 229 -38.31 9.15 15.33
CA SER A 229 -39.11 8.57 14.24
C SER A 229 -38.29 8.29 12.99
N TYR A 230 -37.16 8.97 12.81
CA TYR A 230 -36.32 8.87 11.62
C TYR A 230 -34.94 8.30 11.90
N GLY A 231 -34.32 8.68 13.00
CA GLY A 231 -32.96 8.29 13.33
C GLY A 231 -32.58 8.53 14.78
N SER A 232 -31.32 8.73 14.99
CA SER A 232 -30.75 9.01 16.32
C SER A 232 -29.47 9.86 16.19
N ASN A 233 -28.94 10.27 17.30
CA ASN A 233 -27.64 10.93 17.41
C ASN A 233 -26.48 10.14 16.76
N LEU A 234 -26.64 8.84 16.55
CA LEU A 234 -25.67 8.02 15.80
C LEU A 234 -25.54 8.42 14.33
N SER A 235 -26.52 9.12 13.77
CA SER A 235 -26.47 9.67 12.41
C SER A 235 -26.04 11.14 12.37
N CYS A 236 -25.57 11.70 13.47
CA CYS A 236 -24.90 12.99 13.49
C CYS A 236 -23.50 12.87 12.92
N LEU A 237 -23.07 13.86 12.12
CA LEU A 237 -21.69 13.95 11.68
C LEU A 237 -20.73 14.02 12.88
N ASP A 238 -19.71 13.19 12.80
CA ASP A 238 -18.65 13.07 13.81
C ASP A 238 -17.35 13.74 13.31
N SER A 239 -17.47 14.99 12.82
CA SER A 239 -16.40 15.71 12.15
C SER A 239 -15.20 15.97 13.04
N ASP A 240 -15.41 16.67 14.17
CA ASP A 240 -14.32 17.07 15.07
C ASP A 240 -13.55 15.87 15.64
N PRO A 241 -14.17 14.81 16.14
CA PRO A 241 -13.47 13.60 16.55
C PRO A 241 -12.69 12.93 15.42
N THR A 242 -13.23 12.91 14.19
CA THR A 242 -12.54 12.33 13.04
C THR A 242 -11.30 13.14 12.65
N ILE A 243 -11.41 14.46 12.63
CA ILE A 243 -10.27 15.36 12.39
C ILE A 243 -9.20 15.17 13.47
N ALA A 244 -9.62 15.07 14.74
CA ALA A 244 -8.70 14.83 15.85
C ALA A 244 -7.97 13.48 15.73
N ALA A 245 -8.68 12.40 15.35
CA ALA A 245 -8.09 11.08 15.15
C ALA A 245 -7.09 11.06 13.99
N VAL A 246 -7.43 11.68 12.86
CA VAL A 246 -6.50 11.83 11.71
C VAL A 246 -5.28 12.64 12.11
N THR A 247 -5.48 13.76 12.80
CA THR A 247 -4.40 14.62 13.31
C THR A 247 -3.44 13.85 14.22
N ALA A 248 -3.96 13.05 15.14
CA ALA A 248 -3.14 12.25 16.06
C ALA A 248 -2.27 11.21 15.32
N ILE A 249 -2.81 10.56 14.29
CA ILE A 249 -2.07 9.63 13.44
C ILE A 249 -0.98 10.38 12.68
N ALA A 250 -1.30 11.51 12.05
CA ALA A 250 -0.33 12.32 11.30
C ALA A 250 0.80 12.86 12.20
N GLN A 251 0.48 13.32 13.40
CA GLN A 251 1.45 13.77 14.39
C GLN A 251 2.37 12.66 14.91
N SER A 252 1.93 11.41 14.83
CA SER A 252 2.81 10.26 15.12
C SER A 252 3.81 9.94 14.00
N GLY A 253 3.83 10.74 12.92
CA GLY A 253 4.71 10.57 11.77
C GLY A 253 4.12 9.67 10.67
N ILE A 254 2.82 9.39 10.72
CA ILE A 254 2.10 8.55 9.75
C ILE A 254 1.17 9.45 8.91
N PRO A 255 1.56 9.88 7.70
CA PRO A 255 0.69 10.66 6.83
C PRO A 255 -0.59 9.90 6.46
N VAL A 256 -1.72 10.63 6.40
CA VAL A 256 -3.03 10.06 6.06
C VAL A 256 -3.53 10.67 4.75
N TYR A 257 -3.58 9.87 3.70
CA TYR A 257 -4.20 10.23 2.42
C TYR A 257 -5.70 9.99 2.49
N VAL A 258 -6.48 10.96 2.04
CA VAL A 258 -7.94 10.88 2.05
C VAL A 258 -8.48 10.73 0.63
N VAL A 259 -9.25 9.67 0.40
CA VAL A 259 -9.88 9.36 -0.88
C VAL A 259 -11.40 9.39 -0.69
N GLY A 260 -12.05 10.37 -1.29
CA GLY A 260 -13.50 10.44 -1.33
C GLY A 260 -14.01 9.68 -2.55
N VAL A 261 -14.78 8.61 -2.33
CA VAL A 261 -15.41 7.83 -3.40
C VAL A 261 -16.78 8.42 -3.79
N PRO A 262 -17.43 7.96 -4.86
CA PRO A 262 -18.73 8.50 -5.29
C PRO A 262 -19.76 8.54 -4.15
N GLY A 263 -20.38 9.69 -3.92
CA GLY A 263 -21.25 9.95 -2.76
C GLY A 263 -20.64 10.92 -1.76
N SER A 264 -19.32 11.13 -1.78
CA SER A 264 -18.62 12.00 -0.83
C SER A 264 -18.81 13.51 -1.05
N ALA A 265 -19.37 13.93 -2.19
CA ALA A 265 -19.49 15.35 -2.54
C ALA A 265 -20.20 16.23 -1.46
N PRO A 266 -21.26 15.79 -0.76
CA PRO A 266 -21.85 16.56 0.32
C PRO A 266 -20.92 16.81 1.50
N TYR A 267 -19.89 16.01 1.64
CA TYR A 267 -18.89 16.03 2.73
C TYR A 267 -17.53 16.60 2.30
N ALA A 268 -17.45 17.23 1.11
CA ALA A 268 -16.21 17.70 0.52
C ALA A 268 -15.39 18.61 1.45
N ALA A 269 -16.06 19.54 2.15
CA ALA A 269 -15.39 20.44 3.09
C ALA A 269 -14.71 19.68 4.25
N LEU A 270 -15.38 18.68 4.80
CA LEU A 270 -14.80 17.83 5.84
C LEU A 270 -13.64 17.00 5.29
N LEU A 271 -13.76 16.42 4.09
CA LEU A 271 -12.68 15.63 3.51
C LEU A 271 -11.44 16.48 3.19
N ASP A 272 -11.61 17.75 2.81
CA ASP A 272 -10.52 18.70 2.67
C ASP A 272 -9.82 18.98 4.01
N GLU A 273 -10.59 19.15 5.09
CA GLU A 273 -10.03 19.31 6.44
C GLU A 273 -9.28 18.04 6.88
N LEU A 274 -9.81 16.85 6.59
CA LEU A 274 -9.13 15.58 6.88
C LEU A 274 -7.83 15.44 6.08
N ALA A 275 -7.80 15.85 4.80
CA ALA A 275 -6.59 15.83 3.99
C ALA A 275 -5.51 16.77 4.54
N ASN A 276 -5.91 17.96 5.00
CA ASN A 276 -5.02 18.90 5.69
C ASN A 276 -4.50 18.31 7.01
N ALA A 277 -5.39 17.79 7.84
CA ALA A 277 -5.06 17.17 9.12
C ALA A 277 -4.13 15.95 8.95
N GLY A 278 -4.32 15.18 7.86
CA GLY A 278 -3.50 14.04 7.49
C GLY A 278 -2.11 14.39 6.95
N GLY A 279 -1.86 15.69 6.69
CA GLY A 279 -0.57 16.16 6.17
C GLY A 279 -0.34 15.83 4.69
N THR A 280 -1.39 15.50 3.94
CA THR A 280 -1.29 15.11 2.52
C THR A 280 -2.29 15.82 1.61
N PRO A 281 -2.55 17.13 1.81
CA PRO A 281 -3.47 17.83 0.93
C PRO A 281 -2.91 17.91 -0.49
N ARG A 282 -3.79 17.78 -1.47
CA ARG A 282 -3.44 18.08 -2.87
C ARG A 282 -3.12 19.59 -3.03
N SER A 283 -2.37 19.93 -4.04
CA SER A 283 -2.00 21.32 -4.33
C SER A 283 -3.17 22.17 -4.90
N THR A 284 -4.25 21.53 -5.28
CA THR A 284 -5.46 22.15 -5.86
C THR A 284 -6.70 21.52 -5.25
N GLU A 285 -7.74 22.32 -5.07
CA GLU A 285 -9.04 21.83 -4.62
C GLU A 285 -9.69 20.86 -5.62
N PRO A 286 -10.42 19.89 -5.12
CA PRO A 286 -10.53 19.52 -3.70
C PRO A 286 -9.19 19.00 -3.18
N LEU A 287 -8.89 19.27 -1.89
CA LEU A 287 -7.61 18.92 -1.26
C LEU A 287 -7.47 17.40 -1.01
N TYR A 288 -8.59 16.70 -0.90
CA TYR A 288 -8.62 15.23 -0.88
C TYR A 288 -8.62 14.67 -2.31
N TYR A 289 -8.37 13.38 -2.45
CA TYR A 289 -8.46 12.68 -3.74
C TYR A 289 -9.92 12.34 -4.05
N ALA A 290 -10.59 13.20 -4.81
CA ALA A 290 -11.99 13.03 -5.18
C ALA A 290 -12.15 12.06 -6.36
N VAL A 291 -12.96 11.03 -6.17
CA VAL A 291 -13.41 10.12 -7.22
C VAL A 291 -14.89 10.34 -7.44
N ASN A 292 -15.26 11.10 -8.45
CA ASN A 292 -16.62 11.57 -8.66
C ASN A 292 -17.53 10.59 -9.42
N THR A 293 -16.95 9.54 -9.97
CA THR A 293 -17.69 8.53 -10.74
C THR A 293 -17.38 7.14 -10.21
N ALA A 294 -18.36 6.24 -10.26
CA ALA A 294 -18.15 4.83 -9.96
C ALA A 294 -17.31 4.10 -11.02
N ASP A 295 -16.62 4.85 -11.88
CA ASP A 295 -15.72 4.33 -12.89
C ASP A 295 -14.41 3.83 -12.25
N VAL A 296 -14.10 2.59 -12.54
CA VAL A 296 -12.87 1.92 -12.11
C VAL A 296 -11.61 2.73 -12.49
N SER A 297 -11.62 3.41 -13.66
CA SER A 297 -10.48 4.18 -14.14
C SER A 297 -10.17 5.39 -13.27
N ALA A 298 -11.19 6.13 -12.82
CA ALA A 298 -11.03 7.30 -11.97
C ALA A 298 -10.50 6.91 -10.57
N PHE A 299 -11.04 5.84 -10.00
CA PHE A 299 -10.56 5.32 -8.72
C PHE A 299 -9.14 4.78 -8.83
N THR A 300 -8.84 4.05 -9.93
CA THR A 300 -7.49 3.57 -10.24
C THR A 300 -6.50 4.74 -10.28
N ALA A 301 -6.82 5.80 -11.01
CA ALA A 301 -5.95 6.97 -11.13
C ALA A 301 -5.63 7.61 -9.77
N ALA A 302 -6.63 7.74 -8.89
CA ALA A 302 -6.45 8.29 -7.55
C ALA A 302 -5.52 7.41 -6.69
N ILE A 303 -5.82 6.12 -6.57
CA ILE A 303 -5.07 5.20 -5.71
C ILE A 303 -3.66 4.94 -6.25
N PHE A 304 -3.50 4.74 -7.55
CA PHE A 304 -2.18 4.55 -8.15
C PHE A 304 -1.33 5.83 -8.09
N GLY A 305 -1.96 7.01 -8.21
CA GLY A 305 -1.28 8.30 -8.02
C GLY A 305 -0.73 8.47 -6.61
N ILE A 306 -1.51 8.14 -5.59
CA ILE A 306 -1.04 8.13 -4.20
C ILE A 306 0.12 7.13 -4.03
N ALA A 307 -0.05 5.90 -4.50
CA ALA A 307 0.99 4.89 -4.39
C ALA A 307 2.28 5.29 -5.11
N ALA A 308 2.19 5.88 -6.31
CA ALA A 308 3.36 6.40 -7.03
C ALA A 308 4.07 7.52 -6.27
N THR A 309 3.31 8.41 -5.62
CA THR A 309 3.89 9.46 -4.76
C THR A 309 4.67 8.86 -3.58
N ILE A 310 4.18 7.78 -3.00
CA ILE A 310 4.79 7.12 -1.83
C ILE A 310 5.97 6.23 -2.23
N THR A 311 5.82 5.42 -3.28
CA THR A 311 6.80 4.40 -3.68
C THR A 311 7.77 4.87 -4.75
N GLY A 312 7.42 5.92 -5.49
CA GLY A 312 8.21 6.50 -6.57
C GLY A 312 9.22 7.53 -6.08
N THR A 313 9.88 7.29 -4.95
CA THR A 313 10.89 8.24 -4.47
C THR A 313 12.15 8.13 -5.31
N CYS A 314 12.57 9.26 -5.86
CA CYS A 314 13.84 9.38 -6.58
C CYS A 314 15.04 9.57 -5.65
N THR A 315 14.78 9.63 -4.34
CA THR A 315 15.80 9.76 -3.31
C THR A 315 15.83 8.50 -2.47
N LEU A 316 16.97 7.83 -2.49
CA LEU A 316 17.20 6.57 -1.81
C LEU A 316 18.17 6.81 -0.65
N THR A 317 17.80 6.41 0.55
CA THR A 317 18.69 6.48 1.71
C THR A 317 19.33 5.12 1.92
N LEU A 318 20.64 5.07 1.81
CA LEU A 318 21.44 3.87 2.06
C LEU A 318 21.52 3.61 3.58
N ASN A 319 21.63 2.36 3.98
CA ASN A 319 21.81 1.98 5.37
C ASN A 319 23.10 2.59 5.94
N ASP A 320 24.20 2.50 5.15
CA ASP A 320 25.49 3.07 5.46
C ASP A 320 26.06 3.87 4.30
N ALA A 321 26.92 4.84 4.59
CA ALA A 321 27.65 5.54 3.54
C ALA A 321 28.60 4.56 2.84
N PRO A 322 28.67 4.57 1.49
CA PRO A 322 29.58 3.70 0.78
C PRO A 322 31.02 3.94 1.22
N PRO A 323 31.80 2.87 1.47
CA PRO A 323 33.20 3.02 1.86
C PRO A 323 34.05 3.78 0.85
N VAL A 324 33.73 3.61 -0.43
CA VAL A 324 34.35 4.31 -1.56
C VAL A 324 33.22 4.88 -2.43
N PRO A 325 32.97 6.19 -2.37
CA PRO A 325 31.89 6.83 -3.13
C PRO A 325 31.98 6.67 -4.65
N ASP A 326 33.21 6.53 -5.17
CA ASP A 326 33.48 6.39 -6.60
C ASP A 326 33.33 4.94 -7.11
N ASP A 327 33.04 4.00 -6.21
CA ASP A 327 32.88 2.58 -6.53
C ASP A 327 31.44 2.10 -6.35
N ILE A 328 30.47 2.96 -6.61
CA ILE A 328 29.05 2.57 -6.60
C ILE A 328 28.41 2.73 -7.98
N ASN A 329 27.44 1.88 -8.26
CA ASN A 329 26.61 2.00 -9.44
C ASN A 329 25.13 1.86 -9.09
N VAL A 330 24.30 2.63 -9.75
CA VAL A 330 22.86 2.58 -9.66
C VAL A 330 22.33 1.81 -10.87
N PHE A 331 21.45 0.86 -10.63
CA PHE A 331 20.76 0.11 -11.67
C PHE A 331 19.27 0.45 -11.64
N LEU A 332 18.72 0.64 -12.82
CA LEU A 332 17.28 0.72 -13.07
C LEU A 332 16.90 -0.52 -13.85
N ASP A 333 16.16 -1.42 -13.23
CA ASP A 333 15.95 -2.78 -13.71
C ASP A 333 17.33 -3.46 -13.95
N GLU A 334 17.61 -3.93 -15.15
CA GLU A 334 18.89 -4.55 -15.52
C GLU A 334 19.93 -3.55 -16.06
N ASN A 335 19.58 -2.25 -16.16
CA ASN A 335 20.43 -1.25 -16.81
C ASN A 335 21.17 -0.40 -15.80
N VAL A 336 22.49 -0.24 -16.00
CA VAL A 336 23.28 0.72 -15.23
C VAL A 336 22.88 2.13 -15.60
N LEU A 337 22.48 2.92 -14.59
CA LEU A 337 22.22 4.34 -14.74
C LEU A 337 23.55 5.12 -14.66
N PRO A 338 23.96 5.85 -15.70
CA PRO A 338 25.16 6.69 -15.62
C PRO A 338 25.05 7.76 -14.54
N GLN A 339 26.14 8.05 -13.83
CA GLN A 339 26.14 9.09 -12.80
C GLN A 339 26.00 10.50 -13.38
N VAL A 340 26.59 10.73 -14.56
CA VAL A 340 26.65 12.07 -15.18
C VAL A 340 25.51 12.24 -16.18
N GLY A 341 24.90 13.41 -16.15
CA GLY A 341 23.85 13.81 -17.10
C GLY A 341 22.57 14.24 -16.39
N PRO A 342 21.63 14.82 -17.14
CA PRO A 342 20.37 15.33 -16.58
C PRO A 342 19.46 14.22 -16.06
N ASP A 343 19.64 13.01 -16.55
CA ASP A 343 18.85 11.82 -16.20
C ASP A 343 19.64 10.80 -15.37
N GLY A 344 20.81 11.22 -14.84
CA GLY A 344 21.71 10.40 -14.04
C GLY A 344 21.33 10.34 -12.56
N TRP A 345 22.35 10.27 -11.70
CA TRP A 345 22.15 10.26 -10.26
C TRP A 345 23.29 10.97 -9.52
N THR A 346 23.03 11.35 -8.27
CA THR A 346 24.01 11.97 -7.37
C THR A 346 24.08 11.21 -6.05
N LEU A 347 25.22 11.26 -5.38
CA LEU A 347 25.42 10.76 -4.03
C LEU A 347 25.81 11.91 -3.09
N ASP A 348 25.10 12.04 -1.98
CA ASP A 348 25.46 12.92 -0.87
C ASP A 348 25.40 12.12 0.43
N GLY A 349 26.58 11.78 0.96
CA GLY A 349 26.72 10.90 2.12
C GLY A 349 26.06 9.54 1.95
N LYS A 350 24.86 9.37 2.52
CA LYS A 350 24.03 8.17 2.41
C LYS A 350 22.90 8.31 1.39
N THR A 351 22.76 9.46 0.75
CA THR A 351 21.60 9.77 -0.06
C THR A 351 21.95 9.71 -1.54
N VAL A 352 21.36 8.75 -2.25
CA VAL A 352 21.39 8.68 -3.72
C VAL A 352 20.15 9.37 -4.25
N THR A 353 20.32 10.36 -5.14
CA THR A 353 19.21 11.05 -5.81
C THR A 353 19.26 10.76 -7.30
N ILE A 354 18.19 10.16 -7.83
CA ILE A 354 18.00 9.90 -9.26
C ILE A 354 17.34 11.10 -9.90
N LEU A 355 17.82 11.50 -11.09
CA LEU A 355 17.48 12.76 -11.71
C LEU A 355 16.60 12.57 -12.97
N GLY A 356 15.98 13.66 -13.42
CA GLY A 356 15.35 13.84 -14.72
C GLY A 356 14.35 12.76 -15.14
N GLN A 357 14.46 12.27 -16.36
CA GLN A 357 13.55 11.26 -16.93
C GLN A 357 13.66 9.91 -16.23
N SER A 358 14.83 9.58 -15.69
CA SER A 358 15.00 8.35 -14.90
C SER A 358 14.16 8.38 -13.63
N CYS A 359 14.12 9.52 -12.94
CA CYS A 359 13.23 9.75 -11.81
C CYS A 359 11.77 9.67 -12.23
N GLN A 360 11.40 10.32 -13.33
CA GLN A 360 10.04 10.28 -13.84
C GLN A 360 9.59 8.85 -14.19
N ALA A 361 10.48 8.05 -14.77
CA ALA A 361 10.18 6.65 -15.09
C ALA A 361 9.91 5.81 -13.82
N ILE A 362 10.65 6.05 -12.73
CA ILE A 362 10.37 5.43 -11.42
C ILE A 362 9.00 5.86 -10.90
N GLN A 363 8.71 7.16 -10.91
CA GLN A 363 7.45 7.73 -10.41
C GLN A 363 6.22 7.23 -11.17
N THR A 364 6.37 7.01 -12.48
CA THR A 364 5.28 6.51 -13.33
C THR A 364 5.17 4.98 -13.34
N GLY A 365 6.06 4.27 -12.64
CA GLY A 365 6.06 2.81 -12.57
C GLY A 365 6.65 2.14 -13.83
N GLY A 366 7.34 2.89 -14.68
CA GLY A 366 8.08 2.36 -15.83
C GLY A 366 9.37 1.63 -15.43
N ILE A 367 9.88 1.89 -14.23
CA ILE A 367 11.01 1.19 -13.61
C ILE A 367 10.49 0.44 -12.39
N LEU A 368 10.77 -0.85 -12.33
CA LEU A 368 10.26 -1.74 -11.28
C LEU A 368 11.31 -2.08 -10.21
N ASP A 369 12.59 -2.05 -10.58
CA ASP A 369 13.72 -2.36 -9.70
C ASP A 369 14.74 -1.21 -9.70
N VAL A 370 15.13 -0.77 -8.52
CA VAL A 370 16.21 0.20 -8.33
C VAL A 370 17.21 -0.41 -7.37
N ARG A 371 18.44 -0.64 -7.85
CA ARG A 371 19.52 -1.23 -7.04
C ARG A 371 20.70 -0.28 -6.96
N VAL A 372 21.33 -0.23 -5.79
CA VAL A 372 22.62 0.45 -5.60
C VAL A 372 23.64 -0.60 -5.18
N VAL A 373 24.70 -0.73 -5.95
CA VAL A 373 25.71 -1.78 -5.79
C VAL A 373 27.08 -1.14 -5.63
N ALA A 374 27.86 -1.59 -4.63
CA ALA A 374 29.22 -1.14 -4.42
C ALA A 374 30.26 -2.16 -4.94
N GLY A 375 31.48 -1.72 -5.18
CA GLY A 375 32.64 -2.58 -5.48
C GLY A 375 33.18 -2.54 -6.90
N CYS A 376 32.60 -1.72 -7.77
CA CYS A 376 33.16 -1.42 -9.10
C CYS A 376 33.21 0.08 -9.36
N PRO A 377 34.17 0.57 -10.13
CA PRO A 377 34.22 1.97 -10.51
C PRO A 377 32.90 2.45 -11.10
N THR A 378 32.46 3.62 -10.67
CA THR A 378 31.21 4.22 -11.07
C THR A 378 31.19 4.48 -12.59
N ARG A 379 30.13 4.09 -13.26
CA ARG A 379 29.91 4.44 -14.68
C ARG A 379 29.46 5.88 -14.80
N LEU A 380 30.25 6.66 -15.51
CA LEU A 380 30.01 8.10 -15.72
C LEU A 380 29.20 8.38 -16.99
N ARG A 381 29.19 7.45 -17.95
CA ARG A 381 28.49 7.60 -19.25
C ARG A 381 27.98 6.25 -19.75
#